data_b512cc4bd3d613b0056f399e3089cb42
#
_entry.id   b512cc4bd3d613b0056f399e3089cb42
#
_cell.length_a   1.000
_cell.length_b   1.000
_cell.length_c   1.000
_cell.angle_alpha   90.00
_cell.angle_beta   90.00
_cell.angle_gamma   90.00
#
_symmetry.space_group_name_H-M   'P 1'
#
loop_
_entity.id
_entity.type
_entity.pdbx_description
1 polymer ?
#
loop_
_entity_poly.entity_id
_entity_poly.type
_entity_poly.pdbx_seq_one_letter_code
_entity_poly.pdbx_strand_id
1 'polypeptide(L)'
;MNNINAKSYQATPARQVAFLGLGVMGYPMAGHLARAGHSVTVYNRSAAKASAWCAEFADASQPTQAHRSAPTPRLAVQQADIVFCCVGNDDDLRSVTLGADGAFAGMKPGAVLVDHTTASASVARELYGTAGQLGLSFIDAPVSGGQAGAQNGLLTVMCGGDAPAFELAQPVAMAFSKAVTLLGQSGAGQLAKMVNQICIAGLVQGLSEAIAFGQLAGLDMLQVLDVIGKGAAQSWQLDNRGKTMVADKFDFGFAVDWMRKDLGLVLDEAKRNCARLPVTALVDQFYADVQHMGGQRWDTSSLIKRLR
;
A
#
# COMPACT_ATOMS: atom_id res chain seq x y z
N MET A 1 -2.18 -12.93 -13.60
CA MET A 1 -0.73 -12.76 -13.61
C MET A 1 -0.44 -11.36 -13.06
N ASN A 2 0.38 -11.24 -12.02
CA ASN A 2 0.76 -9.93 -11.45
C ASN A 2 1.96 -9.38 -12.23
N ASN A 3 1.75 -9.05 -13.50
CA ASN A 3 2.82 -8.53 -14.35
C ASN A 3 3.35 -7.22 -13.79
N ILE A 4 4.67 -7.11 -13.64
CA ILE A 4 5.31 -5.82 -13.44
C ILE A 4 5.71 -5.26 -14.81
N ASN A 5 5.45 -3.96 -14.99
CA ASN A 5 5.80 -3.27 -16.23
C ASN A 5 7.29 -2.89 -16.24
N ALA A 6 7.84 -2.71 -17.43
CA ALA A 6 9.22 -2.27 -17.57
C ALA A 6 9.40 -0.86 -16.99
N LYS A 7 10.43 -0.68 -16.19
CA LYS A 7 10.84 0.58 -15.57
C LYS A 7 12.35 0.72 -15.66
N SER A 8 12.85 1.93 -15.88
CA SER A 8 14.27 2.24 -15.70
C SER A 8 14.56 2.41 -14.21
N TYR A 9 15.53 1.67 -13.70
CA TYR A 9 15.96 1.76 -12.29
C TYR A 9 17.19 2.65 -12.16
N GLN A 10 17.21 3.48 -11.12
CA GLN A 10 18.41 4.19 -10.74
C GLN A 10 19.44 3.16 -10.21
N ALA A 11 20.69 3.31 -10.61
CA ALA A 11 21.75 2.44 -10.12
C ALA A 11 21.95 2.64 -8.62
N THR A 12 21.77 1.57 -7.87
CA THR A 12 22.01 1.52 -6.42
C THR A 12 22.91 0.32 -6.11
N PRO A 13 23.74 0.37 -5.06
CA PRO A 13 24.50 -0.80 -4.63
C PRO A 13 23.56 -1.99 -4.39
N ALA A 14 23.92 -3.17 -4.92
CA ALA A 14 23.16 -4.39 -4.69
C ALA A 14 23.10 -4.70 -3.18
N ARG A 15 21.92 -5.05 -2.69
CA ARG A 15 21.63 -5.33 -1.29
C ARG A 15 20.97 -6.69 -1.12
N GLN A 16 21.17 -7.26 0.07
CA GLN A 16 20.35 -8.38 0.54
C GLN A 16 19.07 -7.80 1.15
N VAL A 17 17.92 -8.08 0.56
CA VAL A 17 16.65 -7.57 1.04
C VAL A 17 15.68 -8.73 1.30
N ALA A 18 14.77 -8.54 2.24
CA ALA A 18 13.64 -9.44 2.43
C ALA A 18 12.33 -8.73 2.11
N PHE A 19 11.34 -9.48 1.64
CA PHE A 19 9.98 -8.96 1.44
C PHE A 19 8.95 -9.89 2.09
N LEU A 20 8.21 -9.36 3.07
CA LEU A 20 7.21 -10.09 3.83
C LEU A 20 5.80 -9.71 3.35
N GLY A 21 5.08 -10.68 2.78
CA GLY A 21 3.74 -10.49 2.25
C GLY A 21 3.71 -10.23 0.74
N LEU A 22 3.28 -11.25 -0.01
CA LEU A 22 3.15 -11.20 -1.47
C LEU A 22 1.68 -11.03 -1.88
N GLY A 23 1.00 -10.06 -1.28
CA GLY A 23 -0.33 -9.64 -1.69
C GLY A 23 -0.33 -8.96 -3.05
N VAL A 24 -1.47 -8.34 -3.41
CA VAL A 24 -1.64 -7.57 -4.66
C VAL A 24 -0.60 -6.46 -4.80
N MET A 25 -0.19 -5.86 -3.67
CA MET A 25 0.82 -4.81 -3.60
C MET A 25 2.23 -5.38 -3.48
N GLY A 26 2.47 -6.26 -2.51
CA GLY A 26 3.82 -6.73 -2.19
C GLY A 26 4.45 -7.59 -3.27
N TYR A 27 3.67 -8.36 -4.03
CA TYR A 27 4.19 -9.19 -5.12
C TYR A 27 4.94 -8.38 -6.19
N PRO A 28 4.32 -7.34 -6.80
CA PRO A 28 5.04 -6.49 -7.75
C PRO A 28 6.13 -5.63 -7.11
N MET A 29 5.97 -5.16 -5.86
CA MET A 29 7.01 -4.38 -5.17
C MET A 29 8.28 -5.21 -4.99
N ALA A 30 8.17 -6.46 -4.51
CA ALA A 30 9.29 -7.39 -4.42
C ALA A 30 9.91 -7.68 -5.80
N GLY A 31 9.10 -7.80 -6.85
CA GLY A 31 9.56 -8.00 -8.22
C GLY A 31 10.39 -6.82 -8.75
N HIS A 32 10.00 -5.60 -8.44
CA HIS A 32 10.81 -4.41 -8.79
C HIS A 32 12.16 -4.39 -8.07
N LEU A 33 12.23 -4.83 -6.80
CA LEU A 33 13.51 -4.97 -6.09
C LEU A 33 14.44 -5.98 -6.77
N ALA A 34 13.88 -7.13 -7.21
CA ALA A 34 14.63 -8.13 -7.95
C ALA A 34 15.17 -7.57 -9.28
N ARG A 35 14.33 -6.90 -10.06
CA ARG A 35 14.73 -6.29 -11.33
C ARG A 35 15.68 -5.11 -11.18
N ALA A 36 15.67 -4.44 -10.02
CA ALA A 36 16.63 -3.38 -9.70
C ALA A 36 18.03 -3.92 -9.30
N GLY A 37 18.21 -5.24 -9.25
CA GLY A 37 19.49 -5.86 -8.98
C GLY A 37 19.75 -6.22 -7.51
N HIS A 38 18.73 -6.26 -6.66
CA HIS A 38 18.85 -6.71 -5.28
C HIS A 38 18.62 -8.21 -5.16
N SER A 39 19.30 -8.89 -4.23
CA SER A 39 18.99 -10.27 -3.85
C SER A 39 17.80 -10.28 -2.89
N VAL A 40 16.69 -10.90 -3.29
CA VAL A 40 15.43 -10.84 -2.55
C VAL A 40 15.09 -12.18 -1.92
N THR A 41 14.88 -12.21 -0.61
CA THR A 41 14.27 -13.36 0.08
C THR A 41 12.82 -13.01 0.40
N VAL A 42 11.88 -13.83 -0.07
CA VAL A 42 10.45 -13.57 0.14
C VAL A 42 9.84 -14.51 1.18
N TYR A 43 8.87 -13.98 1.91
CA TYR A 43 7.97 -14.77 2.75
C TYR A 43 6.52 -14.44 2.41
N ASN A 44 5.70 -15.47 2.38
CA ASN A 44 4.25 -15.33 2.31
C ASN A 44 3.58 -16.50 3.05
N ARG A 45 2.46 -16.24 3.74
CA ARG A 45 1.67 -17.26 4.45
C ARG A 45 1.32 -18.46 3.56
N SER A 46 1.03 -18.23 2.27
CA SER A 46 0.94 -19.27 1.25
C SER A 46 2.32 -19.52 0.62
N ALA A 47 2.95 -20.63 0.96
CA ALA A 47 4.26 -21.02 0.42
C ALA A 47 4.24 -21.18 -1.10
N ALA A 48 3.13 -21.68 -1.69
CA ALA A 48 2.99 -21.80 -3.14
C ALA A 48 3.13 -20.45 -3.85
N LYS A 49 2.64 -19.36 -3.25
CA LYS A 49 2.77 -18.02 -3.82
C LYS A 49 4.21 -17.51 -3.76
N ALA A 50 4.93 -17.82 -2.70
CA ALA A 50 6.36 -17.46 -2.58
C ALA A 50 7.21 -18.25 -3.59
N SER A 51 6.94 -19.53 -3.79
CA SER A 51 7.61 -20.36 -4.79
C SER A 51 7.32 -19.88 -6.21
N ALA A 52 6.08 -19.52 -6.53
CA ALA A 52 5.70 -18.97 -7.83
C ALA A 52 6.41 -17.63 -8.09
N TRP A 53 6.53 -16.77 -7.09
CA TRP A 53 7.28 -15.52 -7.19
C TRP A 53 8.76 -15.79 -7.50
N CYS A 54 9.42 -16.70 -6.79
CA CYS A 54 10.81 -17.07 -7.05
C CYS A 54 11.02 -17.60 -8.48
N ALA A 55 10.08 -18.39 -8.99
CA ALA A 55 10.16 -18.91 -10.35
C ALA A 55 9.98 -17.81 -11.42
N GLU A 56 9.07 -16.84 -11.17
CA GLU A 56 8.81 -15.73 -12.11
C GLU A 56 9.99 -14.76 -12.20
N PHE A 57 10.67 -14.49 -11.06
CA PHE A 57 11.77 -13.53 -11.02
C PHE A 57 13.16 -14.16 -11.08
N ALA A 58 13.26 -15.47 -11.31
CA ALA A 58 14.55 -16.12 -11.54
C ALA A 58 15.21 -15.55 -12.78
N ASP A 59 16.43 -15.03 -12.64
CA ASP A 59 17.23 -14.54 -13.75
C ASP A 59 18.41 -15.50 -14.01
N ALA A 60 18.31 -16.29 -15.07
CA ALA A 60 19.36 -17.22 -15.48
C ALA A 60 20.66 -16.53 -15.90
N SER A 61 20.61 -15.23 -16.24
CA SER A 61 21.79 -14.44 -16.63
C SER A 61 22.59 -13.92 -15.43
N GLN A 62 22.00 -13.94 -14.23
CA GLN A 62 22.63 -13.45 -13.00
C GLN A 62 22.55 -14.49 -11.86
N PRO A 63 23.25 -15.63 -11.97
CA PRO A 63 23.17 -16.72 -11.00
C PRO A 63 23.63 -16.34 -9.59
N THR A 64 24.36 -15.23 -9.43
CA THR A 64 24.79 -14.68 -8.14
C THR A 64 23.69 -13.94 -7.38
N GLN A 65 22.58 -13.59 -8.05
CA GLN A 65 21.40 -12.94 -7.47
C GLN A 65 20.25 -13.96 -7.26
N ALA A 66 20.53 -15.04 -6.54
CA ALA A 66 19.52 -16.08 -6.28
C ALA A 66 18.42 -15.53 -5.37
N HIS A 67 17.22 -15.34 -5.91
CA HIS A 67 16.03 -15.08 -5.12
C HIS A 67 15.57 -16.34 -4.39
N ARG A 68 15.10 -16.20 -3.16
CA ARG A 68 14.74 -17.32 -2.30
C ARG A 68 13.40 -17.08 -1.63
N SER A 69 12.76 -18.16 -1.21
CA SER A 69 11.63 -18.12 -0.28
C SER A 69 12.01 -18.79 1.02
N ALA A 70 11.40 -18.33 2.12
CA ALA A 70 11.59 -18.92 3.43
C ALA A 70 10.25 -19.30 4.08
N PRO A 71 10.21 -20.32 4.94
CA PRO A 71 8.96 -20.80 5.55
C PRO A 71 8.45 -19.92 6.69
N THR A 72 9.30 -19.07 7.28
CA THR A 72 8.91 -18.11 8.34
C THR A 72 9.49 -16.72 8.07
N PRO A 73 8.87 -15.64 8.61
CA PRO A 73 9.44 -14.30 8.58
C PRO A 73 10.86 -14.27 9.13
N ARG A 74 11.09 -14.91 10.28
CA ARG A 74 12.41 -15.01 10.92
C ARG A 74 13.50 -15.52 9.98
N LEU A 75 13.22 -16.59 9.26
CA LEU A 75 14.20 -17.18 8.33
C LEU A 75 14.39 -16.34 7.07
N ALA A 76 13.35 -15.63 6.63
CA ALA A 76 13.43 -14.76 5.46
C ALA A 76 14.38 -13.58 5.65
N VAL A 77 14.51 -13.07 6.86
CA VAL A 77 15.20 -11.80 7.15
C VAL A 77 16.65 -11.95 7.60
N GLN A 78 17.15 -13.17 7.85
CA GLN A 78 18.45 -13.42 8.49
C GLN A 78 19.64 -12.74 7.79
N GLN A 79 19.60 -12.62 6.47
CA GLN A 79 20.69 -12.00 5.69
C GLN A 79 20.35 -10.57 5.22
N ALA A 80 19.13 -10.11 5.49
CA ALA A 80 18.65 -8.85 4.95
C ALA A 80 19.29 -7.63 5.66
N ASP A 81 19.71 -6.64 4.86
CA ASP A 81 20.03 -5.30 5.33
C ASP A 81 18.77 -4.48 5.55
N ILE A 82 17.78 -4.69 4.66
CA ILE A 82 16.51 -4.01 4.67
C ILE A 82 15.40 -5.06 4.49
N VAL A 83 14.42 -5.00 5.37
CA VAL A 83 13.23 -5.85 5.34
C VAL A 83 12.04 -5.00 4.95
N PHE A 84 11.39 -5.30 3.84
CA PHE A 84 10.14 -4.69 3.42
C PHE A 84 8.96 -5.57 3.84
N CYS A 85 7.89 -4.96 4.29
CA CYS A 85 6.68 -5.66 4.70
C CYS A 85 5.45 -5.01 4.08
N CYS A 86 4.48 -5.83 3.61
CA CYS A 86 3.18 -5.35 3.16
C CYS A 86 2.13 -6.44 3.38
N VAL A 87 1.38 -6.33 4.47
CA VAL A 87 0.36 -7.29 4.92
C VAL A 87 -1.02 -6.64 5.05
N GLY A 88 -1.98 -7.28 5.73
CA GLY A 88 -3.37 -6.85 5.69
C GLY A 88 -3.76 -5.76 6.68
N ASN A 89 -3.32 -5.87 7.93
CA ASN A 89 -3.77 -5.04 9.07
C ASN A 89 -2.76 -5.09 10.22
N ASP A 90 -3.13 -4.48 11.36
CA ASP A 90 -2.30 -4.43 12.59
C ASP A 90 -1.94 -5.83 13.11
N ASP A 91 -2.90 -6.76 13.13
CA ASP A 91 -2.67 -8.10 13.67
C ASP A 91 -1.78 -8.94 12.76
N ASP A 92 -2.00 -8.86 11.44
CA ASP A 92 -1.11 -9.47 10.45
C ASP A 92 0.33 -8.90 10.58
N LEU A 93 0.45 -7.58 10.81
CA LEU A 93 1.75 -6.93 10.98
C LEU A 93 2.47 -7.40 12.25
N ARG A 94 1.75 -7.46 13.39
CA ARG A 94 2.31 -8.06 14.62
C ARG A 94 2.73 -9.51 14.41
N SER A 95 1.91 -10.30 13.72
CA SER A 95 2.18 -11.72 13.51
C SER A 95 3.44 -11.99 12.69
N VAL A 96 3.78 -11.12 11.74
CA VAL A 96 4.99 -11.29 10.91
C VAL A 96 6.23 -10.61 11.50
N THR A 97 6.05 -9.71 12.49
CA THR A 97 7.17 -8.98 13.11
C THR A 97 7.56 -9.50 14.48
N LEU A 98 6.58 -9.85 15.31
CA LEU A 98 6.77 -10.24 16.71
C LEU A 98 6.80 -11.76 16.90
N GLY A 99 7.20 -12.21 18.09
CA GLY A 99 7.25 -13.62 18.47
C GLY A 99 8.48 -14.37 17.93
N ALA A 100 8.55 -15.66 18.26
CA ALA A 100 9.71 -16.51 17.99
C ALA A 100 10.02 -16.69 16.51
N ASP A 101 8.99 -16.71 15.64
CA ASP A 101 9.11 -16.83 14.18
C ASP A 101 8.93 -15.49 13.44
N GLY A 102 8.76 -14.40 14.19
CA GLY A 102 8.64 -13.04 13.65
C GLY A 102 9.97 -12.49 13.13
N ALA A 103 9.88 -11.47 12.30
CA ALA A 103 11.03 -10.85 11.64
C ALA A 103 12.06 -10.32 12.64
N PHE A 104 11.64 -9.65 13.71
CA PHE A 104 12.56 -9.08 14.69
C PHE A 104 13.47 -10.12 15.35
N ALA A 105 13.00 -11.36 15.52
CA ALA A 105 13.80 -12.45 16.06
C ALA A 105 14.88 -12.98 15.10
N GLY A 106 14.79 -12.64 13.81
CA GLY A 106 15.74 -13.09 12.77
C GLY A 106 16.59 -11.98 12.16
N MET A 107 16.22 -10.71 12.34
CA MET A 107 16.95 -9.59 11.79
C MET A 107 18.33 -9.42 12.45
N LYS A 108 19.33 -9.05 11.66
CA LYS A 108 20.67 -8.75 12.18
C LYS A 108 20.71 -7.34 12.79
N PRO A 109 21.60 -7.09 13.75
CA PRO A 109 21.78 -5.76 14.33
C PRO A 109 21.99 -4.69 13.25
N GLY A 110 21.32 -3.54 13.41
CA GLY A 110 21.39 -2.42 12.46
C GLY A 110 20.53 -2.57 11.20
N ALA A 111 19.84 -3.69 11.03
CA ALA A 111 18.89 -3.84 9.92
C ALA A 111 17.64 -2.96 10.12
N VAL A 112 17.03 -2.57 9.01
CA VAL A 112 15.83 -1.72 8.98
C VAL A 112 14.62 -2.51 8.49
N LEU A 113 13.50 -2.46 9.22
CA LEU A 113 12.19 -2.91 8.74
C LEU A 113 11.39 -1.72 8.23
N VAL A 114 10.93 -1.79 6.98
CA VAL A 114 10.11 -0.78 6.29
C VAL A 114 8.73 -1.38 6.06
N ASP A 115 7.73 -0.90 6.78
CA ASP A 115 6.37 -1.41 6.71
C ASP A 115 5.49 -0.58 5.78
N HIS A 116 5.07 -1.18 4.68
CA HIS A 116 4.17 -0.59 3.69
C HIS A 116 2.69 -0.91 3.94
N THR A 117 2.38 -1.61 5.01
CA THR A 117 1.00 -1.91 5.40
C THR A 117 0.27 -0.62 5.75
N THR A 118 -0.97 -0.45 5.29
CA THR A 118 -1.84 0.57 5.88
C THR A 118 -2.39 0.03 7.20
N ALA A 119 -1.82 0.53 8.29
CA ALA A 119 -2.03 0.10 9.66
C ALA A 119 -2.31 1.30 10.58
N SER A 120 -2.53 1.07 11.88
CA SER A 120 -2.68 2.16 12.84
C SER A 120 -1.33 2.84 13.15
N ALA A 121 -1.38 4.14 13.45
CA ALA A 121 -0.19 4.84 13.98
C ALA A 121 0.26 4.28 15.34
N SER A 122 -0.64 3.62 16.06
CA SER A 122 -0.34 2.95 17.34
C SER A 122 0.57 1.75 17.14
N VAL A 123 0.23 0.85 16.20
CA VAL A 123 1.06 -0.31 15.93
C VAL A 123 2.41 0.09 15.35
N ALA A 124 2.46 1.14 14.52
CA ALA A 124 3.72 1.67 14.03
C ALA A 124 4.65 2.11 15.18
N ARG A 125 4.12 2.85 16.16
CA ARG A 125 4.88 3.27 17.35
C ARG A 125 5.25 2.10 18.28
N GLU A 126 4.36 1.13 18.44
CA GLU A 126 4.62 -0.12 19.16
C GLU A 126 5.83 -0.86 18.58
N LEU A 127 5.81 -1.09 17.28
CA LEU A 127 6.88 -1.82 16.58
C LEU A 127 8.19 -1.03 16.51
N TYR A 128 8.11 0.29 16.35
CA TYR A 128 9.27 1.18 16.45
C TYR A 128 9.96 1.06 17.82
N GLY A 129 9.19 1.11 18.92
CA GLY A 129 9.74 0.94 20.27
C GLY A 129 10.34 -0.44 20.49
N THR A 130 9.68 -1.50 20.01
CA THR A 130 10.19 -2.88 20.12
C THR A 130 11.45 -3.06 19.29
N ALA A 131 11.51 -2.56 18.07
CA ALA A 131 12.68 -2.61 17.20
C ALA A 131 13.88 -1.91 17.87
N GLY A 132 13.67 -0.71 18.43
CA GLY A 132 14.72 0.04 19.15
C GLY A 132 15.31 -0.70 20.33
N GLN A 133 14.50 -1.42 21.13
CA GLN A 133 14.96 -2.27 22.23
C GLN A 133 15.84 -3.43 21.77
N LEU A 134 15.71 -3.85 20.52
CA LEU A 134 16.47 -4.93 19.90
C LEU A 134 17.67 -4.44 19.07
N GLY A 135 17.95 -3.14 19.08
CA GLY A 135 19.01 -2.53 18.25
C GLY A 135 18.69 -2.55 16.75
N LEU A 136 17.41 -2.58 16.40
CA LEU A 136 16.88 -2.54 15.04
C LEU A 136 16.25 -1.19 14.76
N SER A 137 16.01 -0.89 13.47
CA SER A 137 15.26 0.29 13.05
C SER A 137 13.94 -0.09 12.40
N PHE A 138 12.94 0.79 12.55
CA PHE A 138 11.60 0.61 11.97
C PHE A 138 11.14 1.90 11.30
N ILE A 139 10.58 1.77 10.09
CA ILE A 139 9.97 2.84 9.31
C ILE A 139 8.54 2.42 8.96
N ASP A 140 7.56 3.19 9.36
CA ASP A 140 6.20 3.07 8.80
C ASP A 140 6.15 3.83 7.48
N ALA A 141 5.75 3.13 6.42
CA ALA A 141 5.92 3.58 5.06
C ALA A 141 4.73 3.21 4.15
N PRO A 142 3.47 3.45 4.56
CA PRO A 142 2.32 3.15 3.73
C PRO A 142 2.39 3.85 2.37
N VAL A 143 1.67 3.27 1.39
CA VAL A 143 1.79 3.65 0.00
C VAL A 143 0.48 4.18 -0.59
N SER A 144 0.59 4.99 -1.63
CA SER A 144 -0.51 5.43 -2.49
C SER A 144 -0.16 5.16 -3.95
N GLY A 145 -1.18 4.84 -4.77
CA GLY A 145 -1.04 4.51 -6.19
C GLY A 145 -1.75 3.20 -6.58
N GLY A 146 -2.21 2.42 -5.59
CA GLY A 146 -2.95 1.17 -5.79
C GLY A 146 -2.16 0.12 -6.55
N GLN A 147 -2.86 -0.93 -7.00
CA GLN A 147 -2.26 -2.05 -7.73
C GLN A 147 -1.50 -1.59 -8.98
N ALA A 148 -2.07 -0.70 -9.77
CA ALA A 148 -1.43 -0.17 -10.98
C ALA A 148 -0.13 0.57 -10.66
N GLY A 149 -0.11 1.37 -9.58
CA GLY A 149 1.11 2.03 -9.10
C GLY A 149 2.19 1.04 -8.69
N ALA A 150 1.82 -0.05 -8.01
CA ALA A 150 2.74 -1.11 -7.62
C ALA A 150 3.31 -1.85 -8.85
N GLN A 151 2.47 -2.22 -9.81
CA GLN A 151 2.87 -2.90 -11.05
C GLN A 151 3.79 -2.04 -11.93
N ASN A 152 3.56 -0.73 -11.96
CA ASN A 152 4.35 0.22 -12.74
C ASN A 152 5.61 0.73 -11.99
N GLY A 153 5.79 0.38 -10.73
CA GLY A 153 6.87 0.93 -9.90
C GLY A 153 6.73 2.45 -9.66
N LEU A 154 5.51 2.96 -9.56
CA LEU A 154 5.17 4.38 -9.49
C LEU A 154 4.43 4.74 -8.19
N LEU A 155 4.66 4.00 -7.12
CA LEU A 155 4.05 4.29 -5.82
C LEU A 155 4.58 5.61 -5.23
N THR A 156 3.75 6.28 -4.45
CA THR A 156 4.14 7.32 -3.51
C THR A 156 4.19 6.72 -2.13
N VAL A 157 5.31 6.85 -1.44
CA VAL A 157 5.57 6.29 -0.12
C VAL A 157 5.65 7.40 0.91
N MET A 158 4.87 7.30 1.97
CA MET A 158 4.80 8.25 3.08
C MET A 158 5.50 7.63 4.29
N CYS A 159 6.68 8.13 4.67
CA CYS A 159 7.50 7.52 5.72
C CYS A 159 7.44 8.27 7.05
N GLY A 160 7.42 7.50 8.14
CA GLY A 160 7.64 7.97 9.50
C GLY A 160 8.70 7.13 10.18
N GLY A 161 9.65 7.77 10.89
CA GLY A 161 10.74 7.13 11.60
C GLY A 161 12.01 7.95 11.64
N ASP A 162 13.15 7.32 11.92
CA ASP A 162 14.42 8.01 12.06
C ASP A 162 15.11 8.27 10.71
N ALA A 163 15.70 9.45 10.56
CA ALA A 163 16.37 9.88 9.33
C ALA A 163 17.49 8.93 8.87
N PRO A 164 18.38 8.41 9.72
CA PRO A 164 19.41 7.47 9.26
C PRO A 164 18.84 6.15 8.68
N ALA A 165 17.78 5.62 9.28
CA ALA A 165 17.10 4.43 8.78
C ALA A 165 16.39 4.71 7.45
N PHE A 166 15.77 5.88 7.33
CA PHE A 166 15.16 6.35 6.09
C PHE A 166 16.20 6.50 4.97
N GLU A 167 17.32 7.16 5.22
CA GLU A 167 18.38 7.36 4.22
C GLU A 167 18.96 6.04 3.69
N LEU A 168 19.01 5.00 4.52
CA LEU A 168 19.42 3.65 4.12
C LEU A 168 18.39 2.99 3.22
N ALA A 169 17.10 3.12 3.55
CA ALA A 169 16.00 2.40 2.87
C ALA A 169 15.48 3.11 1.61
N GLN A 170 15.47 4.44 1.61
CA GLN A 170 14.86 5.25 0.55
C GLN A 170 15.40 4.94 -0.85
N PRO A 171 16.72 4.85 -1.12
CA PRO A 171 17.23 4.57 -2.45
C PRO A 171 16.78 3.20 -2.98
N VAL A 172 16.62 2.21 -2.10
CA VAL A 172 16.16 0.86 -2.44
C VAL A 172 14.65 0.87 -2.70
N ALA A 173 13.87 1.58 -1.89
CA ALA A 173 12.42 1.72 -2.06
C ALA A 173 12.04 2.46 -3.36
N MET A 174 12.92 3.27 -3.92
CA MET A 174 12.72 3.90 -5.24
C MET A 174 12.57 2.88 -6.38
N ALA A 175 12.97 1.62 -6.20
CA ALA A 175 12.76 0.57 -7.19
C ALA A 175 11.26 0.40 -7.54
N PHE A 176 10.35 0.48 -6.58
CA PHE A 176 8.90 0.34 -6.79
C PHE A 176 8.12 1.67 -6.62
N SER A 177 8.82 2.80 -6.51
CA SER A 177 8.21 4.09 -6.20
C SER A 177 8.63 5.17 -7.19
N LYS A 178 7.84 6.24 -7.27
CA LYS A 178 8.19 7.52 -7.91
C LYS A 178 8.58 8.59 -6.90
N ALA A 179 8.16 8.45 -5.64
CA ALA A 179 8.47 9.36 -4.56
C ALA A 179 8.47 8.60 -3.23
N VAL A 180 9.47 8.86 -2.40
CA VAL A 180 9.60 8.31 -1.03
C VAL A 180 10.00 9.47 -0.13
N THR A 181 9.16 9.83 0.84
CA THR A 181 9.31 11.05 1.63
C THR A 181 9.18 10.77 3.12
N LEU A 182 10.16 11.22 3.90
CA LEU A 182 10.09 11.22 5.37
C LEU A 182 9.26 12.42 5.83
N LEU A 183 8.18 12.15 6.57
CA LEU A 183 7.20 13.15 7.00
C LEU A 183 7.28 13.48 8.49
N GLY A 184 8.05 12.71 9.25
CA GLY A 184 8.23 12.92 10.68
C GLY A 184 8.65 11.65 11.41
N GLN A 185 8.46 11.63 12.71
CA GLN A 185 8.75 10.48 13.57
C GLN A 185 7.82 9.29 13.28
N SER A 186 8.09 8.15 13.92
CA SER A 186 7.28 6.93 13.78
C SER A 186 5.79 7.20 13.98
N GLY A 187 4.98 6.68 13.07
CA GLY A 187 3.54 6.93 12.96
C GLY A 187 3.16 8.06 12.00
N ALA A 188 4.11 8.93 11.60
CA ALA A 188 3.81 10.04 10.70
C ALA A 188 3.42 9.56 9.29
N GLY A 189 4.01 8.48 8.81
CA GLY A 189 3.63 7.85 7.54
C GLY A 189 2.19 7.36 7.56
N GLN A 190 1.78 6.64 8.62
CA GLN A 190 0.41 6.16 8.78
C GLN A 190 -0.59 7.31 8.93
N LEU A 191 -0.27 8.36 9.69
CA LEU A 191 -1.10 9.56 9.78
C LEU A 191 -1.26 10.26 8.43
N ALA A 192 -0.18 10.38 7.65
CA ALA A 192 -0.25 10.94 6.30
C ALA A 192 -1.11 10.08 5.36
N LYS A 193 -1.02 8.74 5.50
CA LYS A 193 -1.92 7.83 4.77
C LYS A 193 -3.38 8.02 5.18
N MET A 194 -3.68 8.25 6.44
CA MET A 194 -5.04 8.58 6.92
C MET A 194 -5.55 9.87 6.26
N VAL A 195 -4.74 10.93 6.19
CA VAL A 195 -5.09 12.16 5.46
C VAL A 195 -5.41 11.86 3.99
N ASN A 196 -4.59 11.04 3.31
CA ASN A 196 -4.85 10.61 1.94
C ASN A 196 -6.21 9.88 1.81
N GLN A 197 -6.55 8.98 2.75
CA GLN A 197 -7.81 8.21 2.70
C GLN A 197 -9.03 9.09 2.99
N ILE A 198 -8.94 10.07 3.87
CA ILE A 198 -9.96 11.10 4.09
C ILE A 198 -10.27 11.83 2.77
N CYS A 199 -9.24 12.30 2.08
CA CYS A 199 -9.41 12.99 0.79
C CYS A 199 -10.06 12.07 -0.25
N ILE A 200 -9.58 10.83 -0.40
CA ILE A 200 -10.13 9.88 -1.38
C ILE A 200 -11.60 9.59 -1.11
N ALA A 201 -11.99 9.36 0.14
CA ALA A 201 -13.38 9.09 0.50
C ALA A 201 -14.32 10.21 0.05
N GLY A 202 -13.99 11.46 0.37
CA GLY A 202 -14.77 12.62 -0.02
C GLY A 202 -14.81 12.82 -1.54
N LEU A 203 -13.67 12.69 -2.22
CA LEU A 203 -13.56 12.82 -3.68
C LEU A 203 -14.40 11.80 -4.42
N VAL A 204 -14.35 10.53 -4.02
CA VAL A 204 -15.12 9.46 -4.67
C VAL A 204 -16.62 9.63 -4.45
N GLN A 205 -17.05 10.03 -3.25
CA GLN A 205 -18.45 10.31 -2.98
C GLN A 205 -18.94 11.50 -3.82
N GLY A 206 -18.24 12.62 -3.83
CA GLY A 206 -18.60 13.77 -4.64
C GLY A 206 -18.66 13.46 -6.15
N LEU A 207 -17.72 12.67 -6.66
CA LEU A 207 -17.73 12.22 -8.06
C LEU A 207 -18.91 11.29 -8.34
N SER A 208 -19.29 10.42 -7.39
CA SER A 208 -20.45 9.54 -7.52
C SER A 208 -21.74 10.35 -7.66
N GLU A 209 -21.94 11.34 -6.79
CA GLU A 209 -23.10 12.24 -6.84
C GLU A 209 -23.14 13.07 -8.12
N ALA A 210 -21.99 13.61 -8.56
CA ALA A 210 -21.89 14.39 -9.77
C ALA A 210 -22.28 13.59 -11.02
N ILE A 211 -21.79 12.33 -11.12
CA ILE A 211 -22.13 11.45 -12.25
C ILE A 211 -23.61 11.05 -12.21
N ALA A 212 -24.14 10.67 -11.05
CA ALA A 212 -25.54 10.32 -10.91
C ALA A 212 -26.46 11.50 -11.26
N PHE A 213 -26.14 12.70 -10.76
CA PHE A 213 -26.86 13.93 -11.08
C PHE A 213 -26.86 14.20 -12.60
N GLY A 214 -25.67 14.15 -13.22
CA GLY A 214 -25.55 14.42 -14.66
C GLY A 214 -26.32 13.43 -15.53
N GLN A 215 -26.31 12.14 -15.16
CA GLN A 215 -27.11 11.10 -15.82
C GLN A 215 -28.61 11.38 -15.73
N LEU A 216 -29.10 11.74 -14.55
CA LEU A 216 -30.52 12.12 -14.35
C LEU A 216 -30.90 13.42 -15.08
N ALA A 217 -29.96 14.33 -15.25
CA ALA A 217 -30.14 15.56 -16.03
C ALA A 217 -30.05 15.35 -17.55
N GLY A 218 -29.81 14.11 -18.02
CA GLY A 218 -29.73 13.79 -19.45
C GLY A 218 -28.44 14.21 -20.14
N LEU A 219 -27.36 14.44 -19.37
CA LEU A 219 -26.07 14.85 -19.94
C LEU A 219 -25.27 13.62 -20.44
N ASP A 220 -24.48 13.81 -21.50
CA ASP A 220 -23.43 12.87 -21.88
C ASP A 220 -22.28 12.96 -20.88
N MET A 221 -22.28 12.04 -19.92
CA MET A 221 -21.29 12.07 -18.84
C MET A 221 -19.85 11.82 -19.30
N LEU A 222 -19.62 11.16 -20.44
CA LEU A 222 -18.26 11.02 -20.97
C LEU A 222 -17.71 12.36 -21.43
N GLN A 223 -18.55 13.15 -22.14
CA GLN A 223 -18.17 14.51 -22.55
C GLN A 223 -18.02 15.45 -21.35
N VAL A 224 -18.94 15.38 -20.37
CA VAL A 224 -18.86 16.20 -19.15
C VAL A 224 -17.55 15.93 -18.40
N LEU A 225 -17.19 14.65 -18.16
CA LEU A 225 -15.95 14.30 -17.47
C LEU A 225 -14.69 14.79 -18.21
N ASP A 226 -14.67 14.69 -19.54
CA ASP A 226 -13.56 15.20 -20.36
C ASP A 226 -13.43 16.74 -20.28
N VAL A 227 -14.51 17.47 -20.07
CA VAL A 227 -14.48 18.94 -19.90
C VAL A 227 -14.05 19.32 -18.49
N ILE A 228 -14.72 18.79 -17.45
CA ILE A 228 -14.44 19.19 -16.06
C ILE A 228 -13.08 18.67 -15.57
N GLY A 229 -12.56 17.60 -16.17
CA GLY A 229 -11.21 17.10 -15.92
C GLY A 229 -10.07 18.05 -16.33
N LYS A 230 -10.37 19.11 -17.09
CA LYS A 230 -9.42 20.18 -17.46
C LYS A 230 -9.51 21.40 -16.53
N GLY A 231 -10.42 21.39 -15.58
CA GLY A 231 -10.69 22.50 -14.67
C GLY A 231 -10.43 22.13 -13.20
N ALA A 232 -10.96 22.94 -12.31
CA ALA A 232 -10.76 22.83 -10.87
C ALA A 232 -11.34 21.55 -10.23
N ALA A 233 -12.24 20.84 -10.92
CA ALA A 233 -12.80 19.56 -10.46
C ALA A 233 -11.90 18.36 -10.77
N GLN A 234 -10.77 18.56 -11.48
CA GLN A 234 -9.83 17.50 -11.81
C GLN A 234 -9.33 16.80 -10.55
N SER A 235 -9.25 15.48 -10.62
CA SER A 235 -8.64 14.65 -9.60
C SER A 235 -8.20 13.31 -10.22
N TRP A 236 -7.26 12.62 -9.57
CA TRP A 236 -6.89 11.27 -9.98
C TRP A 236 -8.11 10.34 -10.06
N GLN A 237 -9.07 10.50 -9.15
CA GLN A 237 -10.30 9.69 -9.14
C GLN A 237 -11.18 9.98 -10.35
N LEU A 238 -11.34 11.24 -10.74
CA LEU A 238 -12.06 11.63 -11.94
C LEU A 238 -11.41 11.03 -13.19
N ASP A 239 -10.09 11.18 -13.34
CA ASP A 239 -9.35 10.74 -14.53
C ASP A 239 -9.34 9.22 -14.68
N ASN A 240 -9.20 8.48 -13.57
CA ASN A 240 -8.99 7.03 -13.58
C ASN A 240 -10.23 6.19 -13.21
N ARG A 241 -11.29 6.83 -12.68
CA ARG A 241 -12.52 6.16 -12.25
C ARG A 241 -13.77 6.68 -12.92
N GLY A 242 -13.82 7.94 -13.31
CA GLY A 242 -15.03 8.54 -13.86
C GLY A 242 -15.65 7.73 -15.01
N LYS A 243 -14.88 7.35 -16.00
CA LYS A 243 -15.35 6.57 -17.16
C LYS A 243 -15.82 5.16 -16.79
N THR A 244 -15.13 4.49 -15.85
CA THR A 244 -15.54 3.16 -15.37
C THR A 244 -16.80 3.22 -14.50
N MET A 245 -17.00 4.30 -13.74
CA MET A 245 -18.24 4.55 -12.98
C MET A 245 -19.43 4.75 -13.91
N VAL A 246 -19.26 5.51 -14.99
CA VAL A 246 -20.29 5.66 -16.03
C VAL A 246 -20.64 4.30 -16.68
N ALA A 247 -19.62 3.46 -16.93
CA ALA A 247 -19.77 2.14 -17.55
C ALA A 247 -20.17 1.01 -16.56
N ASP A 248 -20.44 1.32 -15.30
CA ASP A 248 -20.80 0.37 -14.22
C ASP A 248 -19.79 -0.78 -14.02
N LYS A 249 -18.48 -0.49 -14.09
CA LYS A 249 -17.39 -1.47 -13.98
C LYS A 249 -16.58 -1.23 -12.72
N PHE A 250 -16.46 -2.26 -11.85
CA PHE A 250 -15.83 -2.13 -10.52
C PHE A 250 -14.94 -3.31 -10.12
N ASP A 251 -14.71 -4.30 -11.00
CA ASP A 251 -13.90 -5.51 -10.71
C ASP A 251 -12.39 -5.25 -10.84
N PHE A 252 -11.89 -4.21 -10.16
CA PHE A 252 -10.49 -3.79 -10.19
C PHE A 252 -10.17 -2.87 -8.99
N GLY A 253 -8.94 -2.44 -8.91
CA GLY A 253 -8.49 -1.35 -8.08
C GLY A 253 -8.44 -1.67 -6.58
N PHE A 254 -9.05 -0.82 -5.77
CA PHE A 254 -8.97 -0.85 -4.31
C PHE A 254 -10.31 -1.25 -3.70
N ALA A 255 -10.36 -2.45 -3.11
CA ALA A 255 -11.60 -3.04 -2.62
C ALA A 255 -12.24 -2.23 -1.48
N VAL A 256 -13.57 -2.20 -1.46
CA VAL A 256 -14.40 -1.57 -0.42
C VAL A 256 -14.02 -2.05 0.98
N ASP A 257 -13.77 -3.35 1.19
CA ASP A 257 -13.35 -3.88 2.50
C ASP A 257 -12.08 -3.20 3.02
N TRP A 258 -11.10 -2.97 2.16
CA TRP A 258 -9.87 -2.29 2.55
C TRP A 258 -10.09 -0.80 2.82
N MET A 259 -10.97 -0.14 2.06
CA MET A 259 -11.31 1.25 2.34
C MET A 259 -12.02 1.39 3.67
N ARG A 260 -12.97 0.50 4.00
CA ARG A 260 -13.63 0.50 5.30
C ARG A 260 -12.67 0.25 6.46
N LYS A 261 -11.72 -0.68 6.29
CA LYS A 261 -10.63 -0.86 7.26
C LYS A 261 -9.85 0.45 7.45
N ASP A 262 -9.46 1.09 6.36
CA ASP A 262 -8.67 2.33 6.42
C ASP A 262 -9.45 3.48 7.07
N LEU A 263 -10.75 3.65 6.73
CA LEU A 263 -11.59 4.66 7.36
C LEU A 263 -11.85 4.36 8.85
N GLY A 264 -11.94 3.08 9.24
CA GLY A 264 -11.99 2.67 10.64
C GLY A 264 -10.76 3.15 11.42
N LEU A 265 -9.56 2.94 10.87
CA LEU A 265 -8.31 3.45 11.47
C LEU A 265 -8.31 4.99 11.59
N VAL A 266 -8.81 5.69 10.56
CA VAL A 266 -8.97 7.15 10.57
C VAL A 266 -9.90 7.61 11.68
N LEU A 267 -11.09 6.99 11.82
CA LEU A 267 -12.09 7.37 12.82
C LEU A 267 -11.63 7.07 14.26
N ASP A 268 -10.87 5.98 14.44
CA ASP A 268 -10.27 5.65 15.72
C ASP A 268 -9.16 6.64 16.11
N GLU A 269 -8.33 7.06 15.16
CA GLU A 269 -7.34 8.10 15.43
C GLU A 269 -8.00 9.46 15.65
N ALA A 270 -9.10 9.78 14.97
CA ALA A 270 -9.87 11.00 15.18
C ALA A 270 -10.43 11.12 16.61
N LYS A 271 -10.80 9.98 17.24
CA LYS A 271 -11.21 9.96 18.66
C LYS A 271 -10.06 10.32 19.60
N ARG A 272 -8.81 9.94 19.24
CA ARG A 272 -7.60 10.20 20.05
C ARG A 272 -7.14 11.66 19.96
N ASN A 273 -7.19 12.22 18.75
CA ASN A 273 -6.70 13.59 18.48
C ASN A 273 -7.83 14.63 18.45
N CYS A 274 -9.07 14.22 18.77
CA CYS A 274 -10.28 15.07 18.81
C CYS A 274 -10.63 15.72 17.46
N ALA A 275 -10.21 15.15 16.33
CA ALA A 275 -10.57 15.65 15.01
C ALA A 275 -12.06 15.40 14.70
N ARG A 276 -12.69 16.35 14.02
CA ARG A 276 -14.09 16.23 13.58
C ARG A 276 -14.13 15.86 12.10
N LEU A 277 -14.60 14.64 11.80
CA LEU A 277 -14.58 14.06 10.44
C LEU A 277 -15.99 13.63 9.99
N PRO A 278 -17.00 14.56 9.93
CA PRO A 278 -18.38 14.19 9.63
C PRO A 278 -18.53 13.55 8.25
N VAL A 279 -17.87 14.06 7.23
CA VAL A 279 -17.93 13.51 5.86
C VAL A 279 -17.31 12.12 5.81
N THR A 280 -16.15 11.91 6.43
CA THR A 280 -15.48 10.61 6.47
C THR A 280 -16.35 9.55 7.16
N ALA A 281 -16.97 9.89 8.28
CA ALA A 281 -17.86 9.00 9.02
C ALA A 281 -19.10 8.62 8.20
N LEU A 282 -19.68 9.61 7.49
CA LEU A 282 -20.83 9.37 6.61
C LEU A 282 -20.46 8.47 5.42
N VAL A 283 -19.33 8.73 4.78
CA VAL A 283 -18.88 7.93 3.62
C VAL A 283 -18.50 6.51 4.04
N ASP A 284 -17.98 6.29 5.25
CA ASP A 284 -17.77 4.94 5.77
C ASP A 284 -19.09 4.16 5.86
N GLN A 285 -20.18 4.80 6.34
CA GLN A 285 -21.52 4.17 6.35
C GLN A 285 -21.99 3.87 4.92
N PHE A 286 -21.73 4.74 3.97
CA PHE A 286 -22.07 4.49 2.56
C PHE A 286 -21.31 3.29 1.98
N TYR A 287 -20.07 3.08 2.36
CA TYR A 287 -19.34 1.86 1.99
C TYR A 287 -19.92 0.60 2.68
N ALA A 288 -20.50 0.73 3.90
CA ALA A 288 -21.22 -0.37 4.51
C ALA A 288 -22.43 -0.81 3.66
N ASP A 289 -23.18 0.17 3.11
CA ASP A 289 -24.28 -0.15 2.19
C ASP A 289 -23.77 -0.90 0.95
N VAL A 290 -22.65 -0.48 0.37
CA VAL A 290 -22.03 -1.20 -0.76
C VAL A 290 -21.65 -2.63 -0.39
N GLN A 291 -21.12 -2.87 0.82
CA GLN A 291 -20.87 -4.23 1.32
C GLN A 291 -22.17 -5.05 1.38
N HIS A 292 -23.27 -4.49 1.91
CA HIS A 292 -24.58 -5.16 1.96
C HIS A 292 -25.14 -5.51 0.56
N MET A 293 -24.76 -4.74 -0.48
CA MET A 293 -25.08 -5.05 -1.88
C MET A 293 -24.19 -6.16 -2.47
N GLY A 294 -23.30 -6.79 -1.70
CA GLY A 294 -22.35 -7.80 -2.19
C GLY A 294 -21.07 -7.21 -2.77
N GLY A 295 -20.81 -5.91 -2.57
CA GLY A 295 -19.72 -5.17 -3.17
C GLY A 295 -18.42 -5.15 -2.36
N GLN A 296 -18.19 -6.11 -1.45
CA GLN A 296 -17.00 -6.17 -0.58
C GLN A 296 -15.68 -6.07 -1.36
N ARG A 297 -15.67 -6.68 -2.55
CA ARG A 297 -14.48 -6.76 -3.40
C ARG A 297 -14.47 -5.75 -4.54
N TRP A 298 -15.55 -4.98 -4.73
CA TRP A 298 -15.61 -3.93 -5.74
C TRP A 298 -14.66 -2.78 -5.43
N ASP A 299 -14.22 -2.07 -6.48
CA ASP A 299 -13.43 -0.84 -6.32
C ASP A 299 -14.21 0.22 -5.54
N THR A 300 -13.53 1.05 -4.79
CA THR A 300 -14.11 2.14 -3.99
C THR A 300 -15.05 3.06 -4.79
N SER A 301 -14.84 3.18 -6.11
CA SER A 301 -15.71 3.96 -7.00
C SER A 301 -17.14 3.40 -7.13
N SER A 302 -17.40 2.19 -6.60
CA SER A 302 -18.74 1.57 -6.55
C SER A 302 -19.73 2.29 -5.62
N LEU A 303 -19.32 3.33 -4.87
CA LEU A 303 -20.24 4.22 -4.13
C LEU A 303 -21.40 4.73 -4.99
N ILE A 304 -21.19 4.94 -6.26
CA ILE A 304 -22.23 5.37 -7.21
C ILE A 304 -23.41 4.39 -7.30
N LYS A 305 -23.21 3.11 -7.04
CA LYS A 305 -24.30 2.10 -7.09
C LYS A 305 -25.40 2.35 -6.08
N ARG A 306 -25.14 3.10 -5.02
CA ARG A 306 -26.13 3.51 -4.01
C ARG A 306 -27.09 4.60 -4.53
N LEU A 307 -26.71 5.25 -5.61
CA LEU A 307 -27.42 6.42 -6.17
C LEU A 307 -28.24 6.07 -7.43
N ARG A 308 -28.36 4.79 -7.74
CA ARG A 308 -29.05 4.25 -8.92
C ARG A 308 -30.23 3.37 -8.52
#